data_d6049fe7c3e092a6d8640b85a6499bab
#
_entry.id   d6049fe7c3e092a6d8640b85a6499bab
#
_cell.length_a   1.000
_cell.length_b   1.000
_cell.length_c   1.000
_cell.angle_alpha   90.00
_cell.angle_beta   90.00
_cell.angle_gamma   90.00
#
_symmetry.space_group_name_H-M   'P 1'
#
loop_
_entity.id
_entity.type
_entity.pdbx_description
1 polymer ?
#
loop_
_entity_poly.entity_id
_entity_poly.type
_entity_poly.pdbx_seq_one_letter_code
_entity_poly.pdbx_strand_id
1 'polypeptide(L)'
;MLRAEKISFSVGKKQILKNVSASFLPGEFNMILGPNGSGKSSFLKIFSGEINRFQGTVLYDNKKIKELRKEELAKKRAVMSQQADLGFPLLVEEVVMMGRYPHFTFNPNKKDVTICNEVIERMNLVEFKERNYVTLSGGEKQRVQFARVLAQVWEKPADGYRYLFLDEPLNSLDISYQHEFLQAAVELIKDHTVLIAVMHDINLAAHYADNLFFLKEGEMTVHGRPKDILTENIIEKVFNVKTKVIENPVTGKPLVIYN
;
A
#
# COMPACT_ATOMS: atom_id res chain seq x y z
N MET A 1 12.16 9.76 -0.32
CA MET A 1 10.98 10.47 0.22
C MET A 1 9.97 10.68 -0.90
N LEU A 2 8.67 10.48 -0.61
CA LEU A 2 7.57 10.77 -1.54
C LEU A 2 6.79 11.98 -1.05
N ARG A 3 6.51 12.95 -1.93
CA ARG A 3 5.70 14.13 -1.59
C ARG A 3 4.61 14.40 -2.62
N ALA A 4 3.46 14.82 -2.14
CA ALA A 4 2.38 15.41 -2.93
C ALA A 4 2.19 16.86 -2.53
N GLU A 5 2.07 17.74 -3.49
CA GLU A 5 1.90 19.17 -3.27
C GLU A 5 0.67 19.65 -4.03
N LYS A 6 -0.33 20.11 -3.28
CA LYS A 6 -1.56 20.74 -3.79
C LYS A 6 -2.30 19.90 -4.84
N ILE A 7 -2.44 18.59 -4.57
CA ILE A 7 -3.10 17.68 -5.49
C ILE A 7 -4.60 17.96 -5.55
N SER A 8 -5.09 18.27 -6.77
CA SER A 8 -6.51 18.34 -7.07
C SER A 8 -6.84 17.45 -8.26
N PHE A 9 -7.94 16.69 -8.16
CA PHE A 9 -8.33 15.72 -9.17
C PHE A 9 -9.84 15.67 -9.31
N SER A 10 -10.34 15.60 -10.56
CA SER A 10 -11.76 15.52 -10.88
C SER A 10 -12.03 14.44 -11.91
N VAL A 11 -13.20 13.80 -11.81
CA VAL A 11 -13.74 12.86 -12.79
C VAL A 11 -15.04 13.45 -13.31
N GLY A 12 -15.05 13.86 -14.58
CA GLY A 12 -16.14 14.64 -15.14
C GLY A 12 -16.31 15.97 -14.35
N LYS A 13 -17.51 16.20 -13.84
CA LYS A 13 -17.82 17.40 -13.01
C LYS A 13 -17.56 17.20 -11.50
N LYS A 14 -17.28 15.97 -11.08
CA LYS A 14 -17.10 15.64 -9.67
C LYS A 14 -15.64 15.81 -9.26
N GLN A 15 -15.37 16.72 -8.32
CA GLN A 15 -14.07 16.89 -7.70
C GLN A 15 -13.88 15.78 -6.65
N ILE A 16 -12.82 14.97 -6.84
CA ILE A 16 -12.48 13.83 -5.99
C ILE A 16 -11.43 14.21 -4.94
N LEU A 17 -10.43 15.01 -5.32
CA LEU A 17 -9.39 15.52 -4.42
C LEU A 17 -9.30 17.03 -4.56
N LYS A 18 -9.11 17.72 -3.41
CA LYS A 18 -9.15 19.17 -3.27
C LYS A 18 -7.90 19.65 -2.54
N ASN A 19 -6.89 20.09 -3.28
CA ASN A 19 -5.68 20.73 -2.74
C ASN A 19 -4.95 19.89 -1.66
N VAL A 20 -4.88 18.56 -1.85
CA VAL A 20 -4.29 17.63 -0.88
C VAL A 20 -2.77 17.70 -0.95
N SER A 21 -2.13 17.87 0.21
CA SER A 21 -0.67 17.79 0.34
C SER A 21 -0.29 16.77 1.41
N ALA A 22 0.74 15.96 1.15
CA ALA A 22 1.25 14.97 2.09
C ALA A 22 2.72 14.65 1.80
N SER A 23 3.44 14.20 2.83
CA SER A 23 4.82 13.72 2.71
C SER A 23 4.95 12.38 3.41
N PHE A 24 5.67 11.45 2.79
CA PHE A 24 5.89 10.11 3.28
C PHE A 24 7.39 9.82 3.33
N LEU A 25 7.87 9.49 4.51
CA LEU A 25 9.29 9.21 4.73
C LEU A 25 9.59 7.72 4.52
N PRO A 26 10.82 7.39 4.10
CA PRO A 26 11.26 5.99 4.06
C PRO A 26 11.41 5.45 5.48
N GLY A 27 11.18 4.15 5.65
CA GLY A 27 11.24 3.50 6.95
C GLY A 27 9.98 3.67 7.80
N GLU A 28 8.94 4.30 7.25
CA GLU A 28 7.67 4.52 7.93
C GLU A 28 6.52 3.79 7.21
N PHE A 29 5.64 3.18 8.00
CA PHE A 29 4.38 2.64 7.50
C PHE A 29 3.28 3.70 7.60
N ASN A 30 2.87 4.19 6.45
CA ASN A 30 1.86 5.24 6.33
C ASN A 30 0.54 4.63 5.90
N MET A 31 -0.54 4.90 6.65
CA MET A 31 -1.87 4.39 6.32
C MET A 31 -2.85 5.51 6.07
N ILE A 32 -3.57 5.42 4.96
CA ILE A 32 -4.61 6.38 4.56
C ILE A 32 -5.97 5.80 4.93
N LEU A 33 -6.72 6.51 5.75
CA LEU A 33 -8.06 6.17 6.21
C LEU A 33 -9.06 7.24 5.83
N GLY A 34 -10.34 6.88 5.87
CA GLY A 34 -11.46 7.80 5.61
C GLY A 34 -12.68 7.06 5.09
N PRO A 35 -13.84 7.71 5.04
CA PRO A 35 -15.07 7.13 4.53
C PRO A 35 -14.96 6.65 3.08
N ASN A 36 -15.88 5.78 2.67
CA ASN A 36 -15.98 5.37 1.27
C ASN A 36 -16.27 6.59 0.39
N GLY A 37 -15.60 6.65 -0.76
CA GLY A 37 -15.71 7.77 -1.67
C GLY A 37 -14.94 9.05 -1.26
N SER A 38 -14.14 9.03 -0.20
CA SER A 38 -13.32 10.18 0.22
C SER A 38 -12.13 10.49 -0.69
N GLY A 39 -11.80 9.60 -1.64
CA GLY A 39 -10.71 9.81 -2.61
C GLY A 39 -9.44 9.02 -2.32
N LYS A 40 -9.39 8.13 -1.32
CA LYS A 40 -8.19 7.37 -0.90
C LYS A 40 -7.50 6.63 -2.05
N SER A 41 -8.23 5.75 -2.76
CA SER A 41 -7.67 5.00 -3.90
C SER A 41 -7.26 5.91 -5.05
N SER A 42 -8.00 7.01 -5.30
CA SER A 42 -7.60 8.01 -6.31
C SER A 42 -6.29 8.69 -5.92
N PHE A 43 -6.11 9.01 -4.64
CA PHE A 43 -4.89 9.61 -4.13
C PHE A 43 -3.70 8.63 -4.25
N LEU A 44 -3.91 7.36 -3.89
CA LEU A 44 -2.92 6.31 -4.08
C LEU A 44 -2.54 6.12 -5.57
N LYS A 45 -3.53 6.11 -6.47
CA LYS A 45 -3.32 5.98 -7.92
C LYS A 45 -2.60 7.16 -8.55
N ILE A 46 -2.71 8.35 -7.98
CA ILE A 46 -1.92 9.52 -8.39
C ILE A 46 -0.46 9.33 -7.98
N PHE A 47 -0.19 8.87 -6.76
CA PHE A 47 1.17 8.55 -6.34
C PHE A 47 1.77 7.44 -7.17
N SER A 48 1.01 6.39 -7.44
CA SER A 48 1.50 5.29 -8.25
C SER A 48 1.70 5.65 -9.74
N GLY A 49 1.23 6.83 -10.18
CA GLY A 49 1.32 7.26 -11.57
C GLY A 49 0.33 6.56 -12.50
N GLU A 50 -0.67 5.86 -11.97
CA GLU A 50 -1.78 5.32 -12.76
C GLU A 50 -2.71 6.44 -13.23
N ILE A 51 -2.94 7.45 -12.39
CA ILE A 51 -3.64 8.67 -12.76
C ILE A 51 -2.61 9.76 -13.06
N ASN A 52 -2.53 10.17 -14.33
CA ASN A 52 -1.55 11.15 -14.81
C ASN A 52 -2.13 12.56 -15.03
N ARG A 53 -3.47 12.69 -15.08
CA ARG A 53 -4.16 13.97 -15.29
C ARG A 53 -4.70 14.49 -13.95
N PHE A 54 -3.93 15.31 -13.27
CA PHE A 54 -4.26 15.98 -12.01
C PHE A 54 -3.55 17.34 -11.94
N GLN A 55 -4.02 18.22 -11.06
CA GLN A 55 -3.34 19.47 -10.70
C GLN A 55 -2.45 19.23 -9.50
N GLY A 56 -1.36 19.98 -9.39
CA GLY A 56 -0.36 19.83 -8.34
C GLY A 56 0.87 19.05 -8.80
N THR A 57 1.69 18.63 -7.85
CA THR A 57 2.97 17.95 -8.13
C THR A 57 3.15 16.73 -7.23
N VAL A 58 3.63 15.63 -7.80
CA VAL A 58 4.13 14.46 -7.06
C VAL A 58 5.63 14.34 -7.30
N LEU A 59 6.37 14.21 -6.21
CA LEU A 59 7.84 14.15 -6.19
C LEU A 59 8.32 12.84 -5.59
N TYR A 60 9.11 12.12 -6.36
CA TYR A 60 9.88 10.94 -5.96
C TYR A 60 11.34 11.37 -5.80
N ASP A 61 11.87 11.36 -4.56
CA ASP A 61 13.24 11.78 -4.27
C ASP A 61 13.59 13.15 -4.88
N ASN A 62 12.67 14.12 -4.73
CA ASN A 62 12.75 15.49 -5.29
C ASN A 62 12.65 15.58 -6.83
N LYS A 63 12.44 14.48 -7.56
CA LYS A 63 12.16 14.49 -9.00
C LYS A 63 10.65 14.37 -9.23
N LYS A 64 10.10 15.17 -10.15
CA LYS A 64 8.67 15.08 -10.49
C LYS A 64 8.38 13.74 -11.16
N ILE A 65 7.28 13.09 -10.77
CA ILE A 65 6.87 11.80 -11.35
C ILE A 65 6.75 11.86 -12.87
N LYS A 66 6.37 13.00 -13.43
CA LYS A 66 6.26 13.23 -14.89
C LYS A 66 7.61 13.25 -15.62
N GLU A 67 8.70 13.45 -14.91
CA GLU A 67 10.08 13.48 -15.44
C GLU A 67 10.76 12.09 -15.36
N LEU A 68 10.16 11.15 -14.64
CA LEU A 68 10.67 9.79 -14.51
C LEU A 68 10.22 8.93 -15.68
N ARG A 69 11.16 8.15 -16.24
CA ARG A 69 10.82 7.16 -17.25
C ARG A 69 9.99 6.03 -16.61
N LYS A 70 8.99 5.54 -17.36
CA LYS A 70 8.08 4.51 -16.84
C LYS A 70 8.81 3.23 -16.44
N GLU A 71 9.83 2.84 -17.19
CA GLU A 71 10.65 1.66 -16.95
C GLU A 71 11.47 1.80 -15.66
N GLU A 72 12.01 2.97 -15.39
CA GLU A 72 12.76 3.25 -14.15
C GLU A 72 11.83 3.27 -12.95
N LEU A 73 10.67 3.90 -13.10
CA LEU A 73 9.66 3.97 -12.05
C LEU A 73 9.12 2.56 -11.73
N ALA A 74 8.90 1.70 -12.74
CA ALA A 74 8.44 0.34 -12.54
C ALA A 74 9.43 -0.55 -11.74
N LYS A 75 10.72 -0.26 -11.78
CA LYS A 75 11.73 -0.96 -10.97
C LYS A 75 11.79 -0.49 -9.51
N LYS A 76 11.34 0.73 -9.23
CA LYS A 76 11.38 1.33 -7.88
C LYS A 76 10.03 1.30 -7.18
N ARG A 77 8.95 1.10 -7.92
CA ARG A 77 7.58 1.21 -7.44
C ARG A 77 6.77 -0.04 -7.75
N ALA A 78 6.06 -0.54 -6.75
CA ALA A 78 5.09 -1.61 -6.95
C ALA A 78 3.74 -1.24 -6.33
N VAL A 79 2.67 -1.76 -6.93
CA VAL A 79 1.29 -1.48 -6.54
C VAL A 79 0.53 -2.78 -6.39
N MET A 80 -0.06 -2.96 -5.22
CA MET A 80 -1.06 -3.99 -4.98
C MET A 80 -2.44 -3.35 -5.05
N SER A 81 -3.14 -3.57 -6.15
CA SER A 81 -4.50 -3.06 -6.36
C SER A 81 -5.54 -3.99 -5.75
N GLN A 82 -6.68 -3.44 -5.36
CA GLN A 82 -7.80 -4.16 -4.74
C GLN A 82 -8.32 -5.33 -5.61
N GLN A 83 -8.27 -5.21 -6.93
CA GLN A 83 -8.71 -6.23 -7.89
C GLN A 83 -7.53 -6.65 -8.77
N ALA A 84 -6.87 -7.73 -8.40
CA ALA A 84 -5.84 -8.37 -9.21
C ALA A 84 -6.24 -9.83 -9.49
N ASP A 85 -7.49 -10.04 -9.96
CA ASP A 85 -7.93 -11.40 -10.30
C ASP A 85 -7.39 -11.79 -11.68
N LEU A 86 -6.60 -12.86 -11.68
CA LEU A 86 -6.07 -13.46 -12.90
C LEU A 86 -7.04 -14.55 -13.34
N GLY A 87 -7.77 -14.29 -14.42
CA GLY A 87 -8.83 -15.17 -14.94
C GLY A 87 -8.32 -16.41 -15.69
N PHE A 88 -7.00 -16.67 -15.73
CA PHE A 88 -6.42 -17.82 -16.44
C PHE A 88 -5.48 -18.63 -15.54
N PRO A 89 -5.32 -19.93 -15.85
CA PRO A 89 -4.61 -20.87 -15.00
C PRO A 89 -3.09 -20.68 -15.10
N LEU A 90 -2.53 -19.91 -14.16
CA LEU A 90 -1.08 -19.76 -13.96
C LEU A 90 -0.65 -20.48 -12.68
N LEU A 91 0.57 -20.99 -12.65
CA LEU A 91 1.20 -21.46 -11.42
C LEU A 91 1.54 -20.28 -10.50
N VAL A 92 1.56 -20.53 -9.21
CA VAL A 92 1.93 -19.49 -8.22
C VAL A 92 3.29 -18.87 -8.54
N GLU A 93 4.29 -19.67 -8.88
CA GLU A 93 5.62 -19.17 -9.26
C GLU A 93 5.58 -18.28 -10.50
N GLU A 94 4.73 -18.58 -11.47
CA GLU A 94 4.55 -17.74 -12.66
C GLU A 94 3.92 -16.39 -12.30
N VAL A 95 2.94 -16.39 -11.40
CA VAL A 95 2.32 -15.13 -10.90
C VAL A 95 3.36 -14.28 -10.16
N VAL A 96 4.19 -14.88 -9.31
CA VAL A 96 5.25 -14.15 -8.61
C VAL A 96 6.29 -13.61 -9.59
N MET A 97 6.65 -14.41 -10.62
CA MET A 97 7.57 -14.00 -11.68
C MET A 97 7.08 -12.81 -12.49
N MET A 98 5.76 -12.61 -12.64
CA MET A 98 5.22 -11.39 -13.28
C MET A 98 5.70 -10.10 -12.59
N GLY A 99 6.00 -10.14 -11.29
CA GLY A 99 6.61 -9.02 -10.58
C GLY A 99 7.99 -8.64 -11.14
N ARG A 100 8.70 -9.56 -11.77
CA ARG A 100 10.03 -9.32 -12.35
C ARG A 100 10.00 -8.75 -13.77
N TYR A 101 8.84 -8.66 -14.44
CA TYR A 101 8.73 -8.14 -15.81
C TYR A 101 9.43 -6.79 -16.06
N PRO A 102 9.46 -5.82 -15.15
CA PRO A 102 10.24 -4.59 -15.35
C PRO A 102 11.77 -4.80 -15.41
N HIS A 103 12.29 -5.96 -14.98
CA HIS A 103 13.71 -6.21 -14.82
C HIS A 103 14.35 -7.00 -15.98
N PHE A 104 13.56 -7.61 -16.85
CA PHE A 104 14.04 -8.31 -18.03
C PHE A 104 13.19 -7.98 -19.28
N THR A 105 13.71 -8.26 -20.47
CA THR A 105 13.02 -7.93 -21.74
C THR A 105 12.33 -9.15 -22.37
N PHE A 106 13.01 -10.27 -22.51
CA PHE A 106 12.45 -11.46 -23.14
C PHE A 106 12.30 -12.63 -22.16
N ASN A 107 13.36 -12.99 -21.45
CA ASN A 107 13.36 -14.11 -20.52
C ASN A 107 13.94 -13.70 -19.18
N PRO A 108 13.41 -14.23 -18.07
CA PRO A 108 13.99 -14.04 -16.75
C PRO A 108 15.39 -14.66 -16.69
N ASN A 109 16.30 -13.99 -16.01
CA ASN A 109 17.63 -14.50 -15.75
C ASN A 109 17.69 -15.27 -14.41
N LYS A 110 18.85 -15.85 -14.08
CA LYS A 110 19.04 -16.62 -12.83
C LYS A 110 18.72 -15.79 -11.59
N LYS A 111 19.04 -14.49 -11.60
CA LYS A 111 18.77 -13.59 -10.47
C LYS A 111 17.27 -13.39 -10.28
N ASP A 112 16.49 -13.24 -11.34
CA ASP A 112 15.03 -13.10 -11.25
C ASP A 112 14.41 -14.35 -10.64
N VAL A 113 14.87 -15.55 -11.04
CA VAL A 113 14.41 -16.81 -10.45
C VAL A 113 14.78 -16.92 -8.97
N THR A 114 16.01 -16.54 -8.60
CA THR A 114 16.44 -16.52 -7.19
C THR A 114 15.56 -15.60 -6.35
N ILE A 115 15.31 -14.37 -6.81
CA ILE A 115 14.45 -13.41 -6.11
C ILE A 115 13.03 -13.95 -5.93
N CYS A 116 12.45 -14.56 -6.97
CA CYS A 116 11.12 -15.16 -6.85
C CYS A 116 11.08 -16.28 -5.81
N ASN A 117 12.10 -17.14 -5.75
CA ASN A 117 12.18 -18.19 -4.75
C ASN A 117 12.31 -17.62 -3.32
N GLU A 118 13.17 -16.62 -3.11
CA GLU A 118 13.33 -15.92 -1.82
C GLU A 118 12.00 -15.31 -1.36
N VAL A 119 11.27 -14.67 -2.27
CA VAL A 119 9.96 -14.07 -1.96
C VAL A 119 8.91 -15.13 -1.67
N ILE A 120 8.86 -16.23 -2.42
CA ILE A 120 7.97 -17.37 -2.21
C ILE A 120 8.20 -17.96 -0.83
N GLU A 121 9.46 -18.18 -0.45
CA GLU A 121 9.84 -18.67 0.87
C GLU A 121 9.43 -17.69 1.98
N ARG A 122 9.75 -16.41 1.81
CA ARG A 122 9.41 -15.34 2.77
C ARG A 122 7.91 -15.21 3.03
N MET A 123 7.08 -15.49 2.03
CA MET A 123 5.63 -15.40 2.11
C MET A 123 4.95 -16.72 2.47
N ASN A 124 5.72 -17.75 2.88
CA ASN A 124 5.22 -19.09 3.20
C ASN A 124 4.38 -19.70 2.07
N LEU A 125 4.87 -19.58 0.83
CA LEU A 125 4.18 -20.05 -0.38
C LEU A 125 4.85 -21.26 -1.04
N VAL A 126 5.86 -21.86 -0.41
CA VAL A 126 6.66 -22.97 -0.98
C VAL A 126 5.77 -24.15 -1.38
N GLU A 127 4.83 -24.55 -0.51
CA GLU A 127 3.91 -25.67 -0.76
C GLU A 127 2.89 -25.37 -1.87
N PHE A 128 2.70 -24.09 -2.21
CA PHE A 128 1.76 -23.64 -3.23
C PHE A 128 2.44 -23.36 -4.58
N LYS A 129 3.77 -23.40 -4.65
CA LYS A 129 4.57 -22.92 -5.77
C LYS A 129 4.10 -23.45 -7.12
N GLU A 130 3.84 -24.74 -7.21
CA GLU A 130 3.40 -25.43 -8.42
C GLU A 130 1.86 -25.58 -8.53
N ARG A 131 1.11 -24.98 -7.59
CA ARG A 131 -0.36 -25.01 -7.65
C ARG A 131 -0.88 -23.96 -8.60
N ASN A 132 -2.01 -24.24 -9.19
CA ASN A 132 -2.73 -23.29 -10.03
C ASN A 132 -3.32 -22.16 -9.18
N TYR A 133 -2.99 -20.91 -9.49
CA TYR A 133 -3.44 -19.72 -8.79
C TYR A 133 -4.97 -19.64 -8.65
N VAL A 134 -5.73 -20.03 -9.69
CA VAL A 134 -7.20 -19.93 -9.63
C VAL A 134 -7.82 -20.86 -8.60
N THR A 135 -7.14 -21.94 -8.21
CA THR A 135 -7.62 -22.92 -7.22
C THR A 135 -7.35 -22.51 -5.78
N LEU A 136 -6.63 -21.42 -5.56
CA LEU A 136 -6.29 -20.92 -4.23
C LEU A 136 -7.48 -20.26 -3.56
N SER A 137 -7.50 -20.30 -2.22
CA SER A 137 -8.41 -19.50 -1.39
C SER A 137 -8.15 -18.00 -1.55
N GLY A 138 -9.08 -17.16 -1.13
CA GLY A 138 -8.92 -15.72 -1.19
C GLY A 138 -7.66 -15.21 -0.46
N GLY A 139 -7.38 -15.75 0.72
CA GLY A 139 -6.20 -15.39 1.51
C GLY A 139 -4.89 -15.85 0.86
N GLU A 140 -4.85 -17.08 0.30
CA GLU A 140 -3.70 -17.57 -0.45
C GLU A 140 -3.43 -16.72 -1.69
N LYS A 141 -4.48 -16.38 -2.46
CA LYS A 141 -4.38 -15.46 -3.60
C LYS A 141 -3.79 -14.12 -3.21
N GLN A 142 -4.25 -13.55 -2.08
CA GLN A 142 -3.77 -12.27 -1.58
C GLN A 142 -2.27 -12.33 -1.23
N ARG A 143 -1.81 -13.41 -0.58
CA ARG A 143 -0.39 -13.64 -0.29
C ARG A 143 0.45 -13.76 -1.58
N VAL A 144 -0.04 -14.46 -2.59
CA VAL A 144 0.62 -14.57 -3.90
C VAL A 144 0.70 -13.21 -4.59
N GLN A 145 -0.36 -12.41 -4.56
CA GLN A 145 -0.34 -11.06 -5.11
C GLN A 145 0.64 -10.15 -4.38
N PHE A 146 0.74 -10.28 -3.05
CA PHE A 146 1.73 -9.54 -2.29
C PHE A 146 3.16 -10.01 -2.63
N ALA A 147 3.39 -11.32 -2.74
CA ALA A 147 4.67 -11.87 -3.19
C ALA A 147 5.06 -11.33 -4.58
N ARG A 148 4.13 -11.27 -5.54
CA ARG A 148 4.36 -10.65 -6.86
C ARG A 148 4.81 -9.20 -6.75
N VAL A 149 4.13 -8.41 -5.92
CA VAL A 149 4.44 -6.99 -5.72
C VAL A 149 5.80 -6.82 -5.04
N LEU A 150 6.13 -7.70 -4.09
CA LEU A 150 7.44 -7.72 -3.45
C LEU A 150 8.58 -8.09 -4.40
N ALA A 151 8.38 -9.11 -5.24
CA ALA A 151 9.36 -9.53 -6.22
C ALA A 151 9.75 -8.36 -7.16
N GLN A 152 8.80 -7.46 -7.46
CA GLN A 152 9.05 -6.29 -8.30
C GLN A 152 10.05 -5.31 -7.68
N VAL A 153 9.98 -5.07 -6.36
CA VAL A 153 10.81 -4.10 -5.64
C VAL A 153 11.73 -4.75 -4.60
N TRP A 154 12.03 -6.04 -4.79
CA TRP A 154 12.85 -6.81 -3.83
C TRP A 154 14.24 -6.22 -3.67
N GLU A 155 14.85 -5.83 -4.77
CA GLU A 155 16.18 -5.27 -4.78
C GLU A 155 16.19 -3.84 -4.27
N LYS A 156 17.18 -3.55 -3.44
CA LYS A 156 17.47 -2.17 -3.04
C LYS A 156 17.94 -1.38 -4.28
N PRO A 157 17.29 -0.27 -4.63
CA PRO A 157 17.76 0.55 -5.74
C PRO A 157 19.12 1.16 -5.41
N ALA A 158 19.96 1.36 -6.45
CA ALA A 158 21.25 2.01 -6.29
C ALA A 158 21.11 3.43 -5.74
N ASP A 159 20.06 4.14 -6.20
CA ASP A 159 19.72 5.49 -5.78
C ASP A 159 18.28 5.56 -5.31
N GLY A 160 18.05 6.31 -4.21
CA GLY A 160 16.72 6.63 -3.69
C GLY A 160 16.09 5.49 -2.91
N TYR A 161 14.78 5.37 -3.03
CA TYR A 161 13.95 4.51 -2.21
C TYR A 161 13.08 3.58 -3.06
N ARG A 162 12.58 2.51 -2.45
CA ARG A 162 11.49 1.68 -2.97
C ARG A 162 10.17 2.29 -2.53
N TYR A 163 9.16 2.13 -3.37
CA TYR A 163 7.81 2.65 -3.11
C TYR A 163 6.80 1.51 -3.26
N LEU A 164 6.12 1.21 -2.17
CA LEU A 164 5.12 0.16 -2.13
C LEU A 164 3.75 0.75 -1.79
N PHE A 165 2.81 0.56 -2.69
CA PHE A 165 1.45 1.04 -2.55
C PHE A 165 0.49 -0.13 -2.42
N LEU A 166 -0.33 -0.12 -1.38
CA LEU A 166 -1.29 -1.18 -1.08
C LEU A 166 -2.70 -0.58 -1.02
N ASP A 167 -3.56 -0.94 -1.97
CA ASP A 167 -4.95 -0.48 -1.99
C ASP A 167 -5.86 -1.56 -1.41
N GLU A 168 -6.28 -1.37 -0.15
CA GLU A 168 -7.13 -2.28 0.61
C GLU A 168 -6.61 -3.74 0.63
N PRO A 169 -5.36 -3.97 1.07
CA PRO A 169 -4.70 -5.27 0.91
C PRO A 169 -5.27 -6.37 1.80
N LEU A 170 -6.11 -6.05 2.79
CA LEU A 170 -6.64 -7.00 3.77
C LEU A 170 -8.04 -7.50 3.46
N ASN A 171 -8.64 -7.03 2.37
CA ASN A 171 -9.98 -7.47 2.00
C ASN A 171 -10.00 -8.99 1.76
N SER A 172 -10.99 -9.66 2.34
CA SER A 172 -11.17 -11.12 2.25
C SER A 172 -10.14 -11.98 3.01
N LEU A 173 -9.29 -11.37 3.87
CA LEU A 173 -8.41 -12.09 4.78
C LEU A 173 -9.10 -12.30 6.14
N ASP A 174 -8.91 -13.47 6.73
CA ASP A 174 -9.24 -13.67 8.14
C ASP A 174 -8.25 -12.94 9.08
N ILE A 175 -8.59 -12.84 10.34
CA ILE A 175 -7.84 -12.06 11.33
C ILE A 175 -6.38 -12.51 11.43
N SER A 176 -6.11 -13.82 11.40
CA SER A 176 -4.74 -14.34 11.50
C SER A 176 -3.90 -13.87 10.33
N TYR A 177 -4.41 -14.04 9.10
CA TYR A 177 -3.70 -13.62 7.90
C TYR A 177 -3.56 -12.10 7.75
N GLN A 178 -4.51 -11.31 8.26
CA GLN A 178 -4.37 -9.85 8.32
C GLN A 178 -3.15 -9.44 9.15
N HIS A 179 -2.99 -10.05 10.33
CA HIS A 179 -1.85 -9.78 11.19
C HIS A 179 -0.51 -10.25 10.58
N GLU A 180 -0.47 -11.46 10.01
CA GLU A 180 0.72 -11.97 9.31
C GLU A 180 1.14 -11.05 8.16
N PHE A 181 0.17 -10.60 7.35
CA PHE A 181 0.41 -9.68 6.24
C PHE A 181 1.01 -8.36 6.71
N LEU A 182 0.40 -7.73 7.74
CA LEU A 182 0.87 -6.46 8.27
C LEU A 182 2.24 -6.58 8.94
N GLN A 183 2.53 -7.68 9.63
CA GLN A 183 3.85 -7.97 10.18
C GLN A 183 4.90 -8.09 9.08
N ALA A 184 4.62 -8.88 8.03
CA ALA A 184 5.51 -8.99 6.87
C ALA A 184 5.75 -7.63 6.20
N ALA A 185 4.71 -6.80 6.07
CA ALA A 185 4.83 -5.45 5.53
C ALA A 185 5.73 -4.56 6.40
N VAL A 186 5.57 -4.58 7.74
CA VAL A 186 6.42 -3.84 8.68
C VAL A 186 7.89 -4.27 8.59
N GLU A 187 8.16 -5.56 8.47
CA GLU A 187 9.54 -6.05 8.36
C GLU A 187 10.25 -5.59 7.09
N LEU A 188 9.49 -5.41 6.00
CA LEU A 188 10.01 -4.93 4.72
C LEU A 188 10.37 -3.45 4.70
N ILE A 189 9.77 -2.65 5.59
CA ILE A 189 9.96 -1.20 5.62
C ILE A 189 11.36 -0.81 6.11
N LYS A 190 11.99 -1.65 6.93
CA LYS A 190 13.22 -1.34 7.69
C LYS A 190 14.36 -0.79 6.82
N ASP A 191 14.35 -1.02 5.49
CA ASP A 191 15.42 -0.59 4.60
C ASP A 191 14.92 0.16 3.36
N HIS A 192 14.98 1.48 3.40
CA HIS A 192 14.80 2.33 2.22
C HIS A 192 13.46 2.16 1.48
N THR A 193 12.38 1.77 2.18
CA THR A 193 11.05 1.61 1.59
C THR A 193 10.10 2.68 2.11
N VAL A 194 9.40 3.35 1.20
CA VAL A 194 8.22 4.17 1.51
C VAL A 194 7.01 3.28 1.30
N LEU A 195 6.31 2.93 2.37
CA LEU A 195 5.11 2.09 2.33
C LEU A 195 3.87 2.94 2.62
N ILE A 196 2.89 2.85 1.73
CA ILE A 196 1.60 3.53 1.86
C ILE A 196 0.49 2.51 1.61
N ALA A 197 -0.42 2.36 2.58
CA ALA A 197 -1.59 1.50 2.45
C ALA A 197 -2.89 2.29 2.64
N VAL A 198 -3.88 2.01 1.81
CA VAL A 198 -5.27 2.39 2.07
C VAL A 198 -5.89 1.33 2.96
N MET A 199 -6.47 1.74 4.08
CA MET A 199 -7.04 0.83 5.07
C MET A 199 -8.46 1.26 5.47
N HIS A 200 -9.24 0.31 6.01
CA HIS A 200 -10.57 0.57 6.55
C HIS A 200 -10.63 0.39 8.07
N ASP A 201 -9.86 -0.53 8.62
CA ASP A 201 -9.84 -0.80 10.05
C ASP A 201 -8.92 0.18 10.78
N ILE A 202 -9.54 1.01 11.64
CA ILE A 202 -8.82 2.03 12.42
C ILE A 202 -7.93 1.36 13.48
N ASN A 203 -8.36 0.26 14.08
CA ASN A 203 -7.61 -0.39 15.14
C ASN A 203 -6.38 -1.13 14.60
N LEU A 204 -6.51 -1.81 13.46
CA LEU A 204 -5.35 -2.36 12.77
C LEU A 204 -4.38 -1.25 12.34
N ALA A 205 -4.90 -0.14 11.82
CA ALA A 205 -4.08 0.99 11.45
C ALA A 205 -3.38 1.63 12.66
N ALA A 206 -4.08 1.80 13.78
CA ALA A 206 -3.50 2.29 15.03
C ALA A 206 -2.38 1.37 15.57
N HIS A 207 -2.51 0.07 15.34
CA HIS A 207 -1.56 -0.92 15.81
C HIS A 207 -0.28 -0.99 14.96
N TYR A 208 -0.39 -0.88 13.64
CA TYR A 208 0.74 -1.15 12.74
C TYR A 208 1.35 0.10 12.10
N ALA A 209 0.60 1.20 11.95
CA ALA A 209 1.09 2.40 11.28
C ALA A 209 2.02 3.24 12.18
N ASP A 210 3.03 3.82 11.55
CA ASP A 210 3.81 4.93 12.12
C ASP A 210 3.03 6.24 11.99
N ASN A 211 2.37 6.45 10.83
CA ASN A 211 1.55 7.63 10.58
C ASN A 211 0.21 7.26 9.95
N LEU A 212 -0.83 7.97 10.38
CA LEU A 212 -2.17 7.93 9.82
C LEU A 212 -2.47 9.22 9.06
N PHE A 213 -3.18 9.08 7.94
CA PHE A 213 -3.62 10.18 7.09
C PHE A 213 -5.13 10.05 6.89
N PHE A 214 -5.90 10.98 7.45
CA PHE A 214 -7.36 10.95 7.34
C PHE A 214 -7.84 11.81 6.19
N LEU A 215 -8.49 11.17 5.22
CA LEU A 215 -9.07 11.81 4.05
C LEU A 215 -10.61 11.81 4.16
N LYS A 216 -11.24 13.00 4.06
CA LYS A 216 -12.70 13.17 4.04
C LYS A 216 -13.08 14.13 2.92
N GLU A 217 -14.07 13.77 2.11
CA GLU A 217 -14.63 14.64 1.05
C GLU A 217 -13.57 15.23 0.09
N GLY A 218 -12.49 14.47 -0.15
CA GLY A 218 -11.38 14.86 -1.01
C GLY A 218 -10.34 15.77 -0.36
N GLU A 219 -10.42 16.01 0.95
CA GLU A 219 -9.49 16.86 1.70
C GLU A 219 -8.73 16.06 2.75
N MET A 220 -7.47 16.43 2.99
CA MET A 220 -6.68 15.89 4.10
C MET A 220 -7.12 16.59 5.39
N THR A 221 -7.85 15.85 6.24
CA THR A 221 -8.41 16.41 7.47
C THR A 221 -7.36 16.54 8.57
N VAL A 222 -6.57 15.49 8.76
CA VAL A 222 -5.49 15.42 9.76
C VAL A 222 -4.52 14.31 9.40
N HIS A 223 -3.27 14.45 9.79
CA HIS A 223 -2.27 13.38 9.71
C HIS A 223 -1.29 13.47 10.87
N GLY A 224 -0.69 12.35 11.23
CA GLY A 224 0.29 12.25 12.30
C GLY A 224 0.36 10.84 12.89
N ARG A 225 1.10 10.71 13.98
CA ARG A 225 1.22 9.42 14.68
C ARG A 225 -0.12 9.01 15.29
N PRO A 226 -0.45 7.72 15.33
CA PRO A 226 -1.73 7.25 15.89
C PRO A 226 -2.04 7.83 17.28
N LYS A 227 -1.06 7.81 18.19
CA LYS A 227 -1.20 8.33 19.57
C LYS A 227 -1.52 9.83 19.66
N ASP A 228 -1.12 10.60 18.65
CA ASP A 228 -1.26 12.07 18.69
C ASP A 228 -2.57 12.52 18.04
N ILE A 229 -3.12 11.74 17.10
CA ILE A 229 -4.27 12.16 16.31
C ILE A 229 -5.54 11.33 16.50
N LEU A 230 -5.44 10.10 17.05
CA LEU A 230 -6.65 9.30 17.31
C LEU A 230 -7.36 9.80 18.58
N THR A 231 -8.26 10.74 18.37
CA THR A 231 -9.16 11.26 19.42
C THR A 231 -10.62 11.06 19.02
N GLU A 232 -11.51 10.99 20.00
CA GLU A 232 -12.96 10.85 19.80
C GLU A 232 -13.48 11.93 18.82
N ASN A 233 -13.06 13.17 19.01
CA ASN A 233 -13.47 14.30 18.17
C ASN A 233 -13.02 14.15 16.71
N ILE A 234 -11.79 13.67 16.46
CA ILE A 234 -11.28 13.48 15.11
C ILE A 234 -12.02 12.34 14.43
N ILE A 235 -12.26 11.23 15.14
CA ILE A 235 -12.98 10.07 14.60
C ILE A 235 -14.43 10.46 14.28
N GLU A 236 -15.12 11.15 15.17
CA GLU A 236 -16.49 11.64 14.93
C GLU A 236 -16.51 12.61 13.74
N LYS A 237 -15.57 13.54 13.66
CA LYS A 237 -15.46 14.49 12.55
C LYS A 237 -15.25 13.79 11.21
N VAL A 238 -14.41 12.76 11.16
CA VAL A 238 -14.07 12.08 9.91
C VAL A 238 -15.13 11.07 9.50
N PHE A 239 -15.55 10.20 10.43
CA PHE A 239 -16.39 9.03 10.13
C PHE A 239 -17.87 9.21 10.52
N ASN A 240 -18.23 10.29 11.21
CA ASN A 240 -19.58 10.56 11.76
C ASN A 240 -20.04 9.45 12.72
N VAL A 241 -19.13 8.85 13.50
CA VAL A 241 -19.41 7.80 14.47
C VAL A 241 -18.87 8.23 15.83
N LYS A 242 -19.71 8.12 16.86
CA LYS A 242 -19.29 8.33 18.25
C LYS A 242 -18.50 7.15 18.73
N THR A 243 -17.37 7.43 19.35
CA THR A 243 -16.43 6.40 19.82
C THR A 243 -15.84 6.82 21.16
N LYS A 244 -15.23 5.86 21.84
CA LYS A 244 -14.33 6.09 22.95
C LYS A 244 -12.93 5.65 22.54
N VAL A 245 -11.93 6.47 22.83
CA VAL A 245 -10.53 6.10 22.58
C VAL A 245 -9.87 5.84 23.91
N ILE A 246 -9.32 4.64 24.07
CA ILE A 246 -8.59 4.22 25.26
C ILE A 246 -7.19 3.76 24.87
N GLU A 247 -6.32 3.63 25.85
CA GLU A 247 -5.04 2.95 25.66
C GLU A 247 -5.25 1.43 25.74
N ASN A 248 -4.73 0.70 24.74
CA ASN A 248 -4.75 -0.75 24.75
C ASN A 248 -3.84 -1.25 25.89
N PRO A 249 -4.36 -2.01 26.86
CA PRO A 249 -3.61 -2.40 28.06
C PRO A 249 -2.44 -3.35 27.78
N VAL A 250 -2.41 -3.99 26.60
CA VAL A 250 -1.35 -4.93 26.21
C VAL A 250 -0.24 -4.22 25.44
N THR A 251 -0.61 -3.28 24.55
CA THR A 251 0.34 -2.69 23.60
C THR A 251 0.68 -1.22 23.86
N GLY A 252 -0.08 -0.54 24.73
CA GLY A 252 0.04 0.89 24.99
C GLY A 252 -0.38 1.79 23.79
N LYS A 253 -0.91 1.19 22.72
CA LYS A 253 -1.36 1.91 21.54
C LYS A 253 -2.83 2.33 21.66
N PRO A 254 -3.28 3.36 20.90
CA PRO A 254 -4.69 3.74 20.89
C PRO A 254 -5.59 2.58 20.45
N LEU A 255 -6.72 2.41 21.14
CA LEU A 255 -7.79 1.47 20.82
C LEU A 255 -9.10 2.23 20.72
N VAL A 256 -9.76 2.13 19.58
CA VAL A 256 -11.03 2.76 19.29
C VAL A 256 -12.17 1.78 19.60
N ILE A 257 -13.06 2.17 20.48
CA ILE A 257 -14.27 1.43 20.86
C ILE A 257 -15.46 2.16 20.25
N TYR A 258 -16.26 1.46 19.48
CA TYR A 258 -17.49 1.99 18.90
C TYR A 258 -18.64 1.89 19.91
N ASN A 259 -19.44 2.96 20.00
CA ASN A 259 -20.62 3.02 20.87
C ASN A 259 -21.84 2.42 20.17
#